data_addb6d6a26302d5e11fca4354d6a55c5
#
_entry.id   addb6d6a26302d5e11fca4354d6a55c5
#
_cell.length_a   1.000
_cell.length_b   1.000
_cell.length_c   1.000
_cell.angle_alpha   90.00
_cell.angle_beta   90.00
_cell.angle_gamma   90.00
#
_symmetry.space_group_name_H-M   'P 1'
#
loop_
_entity.id
_entity.type
_entity.pdbx_description
1 polymer ?
#
loop_
_entity_poly.entity_id
_entity_poly.type
_entity_poly.pdbx_seq_one_letter_code
_entity_poly.pdbx_strand_id
1 'polypeptide(L)'
;MMRREQISTDRKGRADMLLSAAWTRVEKLLLVFVCALTLFFAIMTPPFQAPDENQHYMKAIALTQGQMFAQHRGEAVGAELPLSALAIHSVDFPTDTPRVLRLFKKDQIDRSRSADTKRPGMNFADYPNVASYAPSLYAPGAAGLLLGQALSQTRIDAFYTGRLVNALTGLALLIAALCLMPFGRNAMLATALLPTFAYQTGSLSPDAVINGIGFLGLALALRIGFMGATPARTGALLIAAPILALAKGVYLPLIAAGLRWPQHRGDLRPALILGITAISAATFLFWMHLSGGSQILYHIQSRKTGETMMTAPLRDQLALILADPSAFAHILISSITERVPVYALQIVGRFGWNAILLPLLAYPLAVLMLGAGIAGGNGAHFGIVQRLWWLLIALGVALLIETAMYLTGTPLGADYIQGTQGRYFLPVLPLVLIALSPAQPIRGAQRLLMFSAIALGSIAAASAYDSFWVHGFITSDGMPPHQSIVRALLLPSPRW
;
A
#
# COMPACT_ATOMS: atom_id res chain seq x y z
N MET A 1 -44.56 24.51 1.27
CA MET A 1 -44.56 23.23 1.98
C MET A 1 -43.32 22.41 1.64
N MET A 2 -43.00 22.11 0.42
CA MET A 2 -41.81 21.33 -0.02
C MET A 2 -40.45 21.80 0.55
N ARG A 3 -40.22 23.11 0.70
CA ARG A 3 -38.94 23.63 1.23
C ARG A 3 -38.70 23.36 2.72
N ARG A 4 -39.79 23.22 3.51
CA ARG A 4 -39.68 22.86 4.94
C ARG A 4 -39.42 21.36 5.19
N GLU A 5 -39.97 20.52 4.32
CA GLU A 5 -39.71 19.06 4.38
C GLU A 5 -38.29 18.72 3.95
N GLN A 6 -37.76 19.38 2.91
CA GLN A 6 -36.34 19.19 2.52
C GLN A 6 -35.37 19.64 3.60
N ILE A 7 -35.64 20.75 4.32
CA ILE A 7 -34.79 21.22 5.41
C ILE A 7 -34.87 20.27 6.62
N SER A 8 -36.04 19.67 6.86
CA SER A 8 -36.26 18.70 7.92
C SER A 8 -35.53 17.37 7.65
N THR A 9 -35.59 16.87 6.41
CA THR A 9 -34.87 15.64 6.00
C THR A 9 -33.37 15.83 6.02
N ASP A 10 -32.85 17.00 5.63
CA ASP A 10 -31.41 17.31 5.65
C ASP A 10 -30.88 17.45 7.11
N ARG A 11 -31.68 18.02 8.02
CA ARG A 11 -31.33 18.09 9.45
C ARG A 11 -31.33 16.71 10.11
N LYS A 12 -32.30 15.87 9.80
CA LYS A 12 -32.40 14.51 10.32
C LYS A 12 -31.26 13.64 9.80
N GLY A 13 -30.94 13.73 8.52
CA GLY A 13 -29.78 13.06 7.91
C GLY A 13 -28.45 13.52 8.50
N ARG A 14 -28.30 14.81 8.86
CA ARG A 14 -27.11 15.31 9.58
C ARG A 14 -27.03 14.84 11.02
N ALA A 15 -28.14 14.76 11.72
CA ALA A 15 -28.20 14.24 13.09
C ALA A 15 -27.86 12.76 13.13
N ASP A 16 -28.40 11.95 12.20
CA ASP A 16 -28.11 10.53 12.07
C ASP A 16 -26.64 10.28 11.71
N MET A 17 -26.05 11.14 10.84
CA MET A 17 -24.62 11.10 10.48
C MET A 17 -23.71 11.49 11.66
N LEU A 18 -24.14 12.39 12.54
CA LEU A 18 -23.42 12.76 13.77
C LEU A 18 -23.49 11.67 14.84
N LEU A 19 -24.60 10.91 14.91
CA LEU A 19 -24.75 9.76 15.79
C LEU A 19 -23.88 8.57 15.34
N SER A 20 -23.60 8.43 14.03
CA SER A 20 -22.65 7.44 13.49
C SER A 20 -21.18 7.78 13.80
N ALA A 21 -20.88 8.97 14.32
CA ALA A 21 -19.54 9.42 14.64
C ALA A 21 -18.94 8.76 15.90
N ALA A 22 -19.79 8.25 16.82
CA ALA A 22 -19.30 7.56 18.01
C ALA A 22 -18.71 6.18 17.65
N TRP A 23 -17.51 5.92 18.17
CA TRP A 23 -16.86 4.63 18.01
C TRP A 23 -17.57 3.54 18.82
N THR A 24 -17.93 2.45 18.17
CA THR A 24 -18.43 1.26 18.87
C THR A 24 -17.30 0.56 19.62
N ARG A 25 -17.65 -0.27 20.60
CA ARG A 25 -16.64 -1.10 21.31
C ARG A 25 -15.92 -2.04 20.35
N VAL A 26 -16.64 -2.59 19.37
CA VAL A 26 -16.07 -3.49 18.36
C VAL A 26 -15.06 -2.76 17.48
N GLU A 27 -15.37 -1.57 16.98
CA GLU A 27 -14.43 -0.78 16.18
C GLU A 27 -13.14 -0.46 16.93
N LYS A 28 -13.25 -0.11 18.24
CA LYS A 28 -12.07 0.13 19.07
C LYS A 28 -11.21 -1.12 19.25
N LEU A 29 -11.83 -2.28 19.52
CA LEU A 29 -11.13 -3.56 19.64
C LEU A 29 -10.45 -3.94 18.33
N LEU A 30 -11.12 -3.76 17.19
CA LEU A 30 -10.55 -4.01 15.87
C LEU A 30 -9.37 -3.09 15.55
N LEU A 31 -9.45 -1.83 15.96
CA LEU A 31 -8.33 -0.90 15.82
C LEU A 31 -7.12 -1.34 16.66
N VAL A 32 -7.35 -1.72 17.91
CA VAL A 32 -6.28 -2.28 18.77
C VAL A 32 -5.67 -3.53 18.12
N PHE A 33 -6.50 -4.41 17.56
CA PHE A 33 -6.04 -5.62 16.89
C PHE A 33 -5.19 -5.32 15.65
N VAL A 34 -5.60 -4.36 14.80
CA VAL A 34 -4.79 -3.91 13.64
C VAL A 34 -3.43 -3.37 14.10
N CYS A 35 -3.41 -2.54 15.16
CA CYS A 35 -2.16 -2.02 15.71
C CYS A 35 -1.25 -3.16 16.21
N ALA A 36 -1.81 -4.10 16.98
CA ALA A 36 -1.06 -5.25 17.50
C ALA A 36 -0.51 -6.13 16.36
N LEU A 37 -1.32 -6.43 15.34
CA LEU A 37 -0.91 -7.23 14.19
C LEU A 37 0.19 -6.53 13.37
N THR A 38 0.08 -5.22 13.17
CA THR A 38 1.12 -4.42 12.48
C THR A 38 2.44 -4.43 13.25
N LEU A 39 2.40 -4.22 14.57
CA LEU A 39 3.61 -4.27 15.42
C LEU A 39 4.20 -5.68 15.48
N PHE A 40 3.36 -6.71 15.49
CA PHE A 40 3.82 -8.09 15.37
C PHE A 40 4.64 -8.28 14.09
N PHE A 41 4.12 -7.88 12.92
CA PHE A 41 4.86 -7.99 11.67
C PHE A 41 6.12 -7.12 11.63
N ALA A 42 6.09 -5.92 12.21
CA ALA A 42 7.27 -5.05 12.27
C ALA A 42 8.44 -5.69 13.01
N ILE A 43 8.16 -6.48 14.05
CA ILE A 43 9.16 -7.12 14.89
C ILE A 43 9.52 -8.54 14.39
N MET A 44 8.50 -9.34 14.00
CA MET A 44 8.67 -10.75 13.68
C MET A 44 9.12 -11.02 12.26
N THR A 45 8.92 -10.08 11.33
CA THR A 45 9.43 -10.24 9.96
C THR A 45 10.93 -10.06 9.94
N PRO A 46 11.71 -11.04 9.47
CA PRO A 46 13.17 -10.87 9.34
C PRO A 46 13.51 -9.68 8.42
N PRO A 47 14.69 -9.08 8.56
CA PRO A 47 15.10 -7.98 7.69
C PRO A 47 15.04 -8.35 6.22
N PHE A 48 14.57 -7.42 5.41
CA PHE A 48 14.48 -7.51 3.93
C PHE A 48 13.55 -8.60 3.39
N GLN A 49 12.64 -9.12 4.22
CA GLN A 49 11.65 -10.11 3.76
C GLN A 49 10.35 -9.48 3.26
N ALA A 50 10.12 -8.20 3.50
CA ALA A 50 9.09 -7.48 2.75
C ALA A 50 9.59 -7.17 1.32
N PRO A 51 8.72 -7.20 0.30
CA PRO A 51 9.11 -6.91 -1.07
C PRO A 51 9.80 -5.54 -1.20
N ASP A 52 10.94 -5.50 -1.88
CA ASP A 52 11.76 -4.31 -2.16
C ASP A 52 12.34 -3.61 -0.90
N GLU A 53 12.18 -4.16 0.29
CA GLU A 53 12.55 -3.50 1.55
C GLU A 53 14.06 -3.20 1.64
N ASN A 54 14.90 -4.00 0.99
CA ASN A 54 16.33 -3.73 0.85
C ASN A 54 16.59 -2.40 0.13
N GLN A 55 15.94 -2.18 -1.02
CA GLN A 55 16.09 -0.93 -1.76
C GLN A 55 15.48 0.25 -1.01
N HIS A 56 14.33 0.03 -0.35
CA HIS A 56 13.71 1.02 0.50
C HIS A 56 14.61 1.41 1.68
N TYR A 57 15.30 0.46 2.29
CA TYR A 57 16.30 0.73 3.34
C TYR A 57 17.44 1.60 2.80
N MET A 58 18.04 1.23 1.64
CA MET A 58 19.10 2.03 1.02
C MET A 58 18.65 3.47 0.75
N LYS A 59 17.44 3.66 0.19
CA LYS A 59 16.86 4.99 -0.03
C LYS A 59 16.64 5.76 1.28
N ALA A 60 16.19 5.09 2.34
CA ALA A 60 16.02 5.71 3.66
C ALA A 60 17.38 6.11 4.26
N ILE A 61 18.43 5.27 4.13
CA ILE A 61 19.80 5.63 4.55
C ILE A 61 20.32 6.82 3.73
N ALA A 62 20.13 6.85 2.41
CA ALA A 62 20.51 8.00 1.60
C ALA A 62 19.90 9.31 2.14
N LEU A 63 18.62 9.26 2.52
CA LEU A 63 17.94 10.40 3.12
C LEU A 63 18.54 10.81 4.47
N THR A 64 19.01 9.87 5.32
CA THR A 64 19.70 10.22 6.57
C THR A 64 21.04 10.93 6.32
N GLN A 65 21.63 10.79 5.13
CA GLN A 65 22.84 11.49 4.69
C GLN A 65 22.54 12.80 3.93
N GLY A 66 21.27 13.25 3.90
CA GLY A 66 20.85 14.45 3.17
C GLY A 66 20.71 14.25 1.65
N GLN A 67 20.84 13.03 1.14
CA GLN A 67 20.75 12.74 -0.30
C GLN A 67 19.27 12.54 -0.68
N MET A 68 18.65 13.59 -1.18
CA MET A 68 17.23 13.58 -1.58
C MET A 68 17.01 12.95 -2.96
N PHE A 69 17.97 13.13 -3.88
CA PHE A 69 17.92 12.64 -5.25
C PHE A 69 18.89 11.48 -5.43
N ALA A 70 18.49 10.51 -6.24
CA ALA A 70 19.40 9.46 -6.66
C ALA A 70 20.41 10.01 -7.69
N GLN A 71 21.60 9.43 -7.67
CA GLN A 71 22.70 9.75 -8.59
C GLN A 71 22.79 8.65 -9.65
N HIS A 72 23.18 9.03 -10.87
CA HIS A 72 23.48 8.08 -11.92
C HIS A 72 24.99 7.80 -11.96
N ARG A 73 25.34 6.50 -12.04
CA ARG A 73 26.71 6.04 -12.23
C ARG A 73 26.73 4.94 -13.30
N GLY A 74 26.93 5.32 -14.56
CA GLY A 74 26.69 4.41 -15.69
C GLY A 74 25.22 4.02 -15.75
N GLU A 75 24.93 2.72 -15.76
CA GLU A 75 23.56 2.19 -15.73
C GLU A 75 22.96 2.14 -14.30
N ALA A 76 23.80 2.23 -13.27
CA ALA A 76 23.34 2.17 -11.89
C ALA A 76 22.73 3.50 -11.43
N VAL A 77 21.64 3.42 -10.64
CA VAL A 77 20.93 4.58 -10.11
C VAL A 77 20.74 4.43 -8.61
N GLY A 78 21.41 5.28 -7.83
CA GLY A 78 21.44 5.11 -6.39
C GLY A 78 22.12 6.23 -5.64
N ALA A 79 22.89 5.90 -4.61
CA ALA A 79 23.62 6.87 -3.80
C ALA A 79 24.90 6.27 -3.19
N GLU A 80 25.84 7.13 -2.80
CA GLU A 80 26.97 6.74 -1.94
C GLU A 80 26.48 6.51 -0.52
N LEU A 81 26.62 5.30 0.00
CA LEU A 81 26.15 4.91 1.33
C LEU A 81 27.30 4.39 2.20
N PRO A 82 27.22 4.57 3.54
CA PRO A 82 28.22 4.02 4.44
C PRO A 82 28.33 2.50 4.33
N LEU A 83 29.55 1.96 4.23
CA LEU A 83 29.80 0.52 4.19
C LEU A 83 29.21 -0.21 5.39
N SER A 84 29.19 0.45 6.56
CA SER A 84 28.56 -0.10 7.77
C SER A 84 27.04 -0.28 7.60
N ALA A 85 26.34 0.57 6.84
CA ALA A 85 24.92 0.41 6.55
C ALA A 85 24.69 -0.71 5.54
N LEU A 86 25.56 -0.86 4.54
CA LEU A 86 25.48 -1.91 3.54
C LEU A 86 25.85 -3.29 4.08
N ALA A 87 26.61 -3.37 5.20
CA ALA A 87 27.02 -4.63 5.79
C ALA A 87 25.86 -5.53 6.23
N ILE A 88 24.69 -4.96 6.60
CA ILE A 88 23.48 -5.74 6.89
C ILE A 88 23.02 -6.55 5.66
N HIS A 89 23.25 -6.04 4.46
CA HIS A 89 22.90 -6.71 3.22
C HIS A 89 23.75 -7.93 2.87
N SER A 90 25.04 -7.85 3.18
CA SER A 90 25.99 -8.77 2.55
C SER A 90 26.25 -10.06 3.33
N VAL A 91 25.92 -10.10 4.62
CA VAL A 91 26.42 -11.18 5.50
C VAL A 91 25.35 -12.20 5.89
N ASP A 92 24.12 -11.76 6.16
CA ASP A 92 23.15 -12.64 6.82
C ASP A 92 21.74 -12.69 6.21
N PHE A 93 21.37 -11.76 5.33
CA PHE A 93 20.01 -11.66 4.81
C PHE A 93 20.02 -11.64 3.28
N PRO A 94 19.78 -12.79 2.63
CA PRO A 94 19.76 -12.86 1.16
C PRO A 94 18.65 -11.97 0.57
N THR A 95 19.05 -11.08 -0.33
CA THR A 95 18.16 -10.11 -0.95
C THR A 95 17.78 -10.48 -2.39
N ASP A 96 18.51 -11.40 -2.99
CA ASP A 96 18.50 -11.56 -4.45
C ASP A 96 17.77 -12.79 -4.95
N THR A 97 17.25 -13.63 -4.05
CA THR A 97 16.67 -14.89 -4.50
C THR A 97 15.35 -15.16 -3.82
N PRO A 98 14.22 -14.84 -4.47
CA PRO A 98 12.91 -15.32 -4.04
C PRO A 98 12.79 -16.85 -4.08
N ARG A 99 13.81 -17.56 -4.56
CA ARG A 99 13.78 -19.00 -4.80
C ARG A 99 14.39 -19.85 -3.68
N VAL A 100 15.13 -19.27 -2.75
CA VAL A 100 15.73 -20.00 -1.63
C VAL A 100 15.39 -19.27 -0.34
N LEU A 101 14.22 -19.56 0.20
CA LEU A 101 13.80 -19.05 1.49
C LEU A 101 14.44 -19.93 2.56
N ARG A 102 15.35 -19.31 3.27
CA ARG A 102 16.08 -19.97 4.35
C ARG A 102 15.34 -19.76 5.64
N LEU A 103 15.47 -20.73 6.53
CA LEU A 103 15.10 -20.58 7.93
C LEU A 103 15.96 -19.45 8.54
N PHE A 104 15.30 -18.45 9.10
CA PHE A 104 16.01 -17.40 9.85
C PHE A 104 16.28 -17.91 11.26
N LYS A 105 17.51 -17.80 11.69
CA LYS A 105 17.92 -18.20 13.02
C LYS A 105 18.16 -16.95 13.87
N LYS A 106 17.80 -17.01 15.13
CA LYS A 106 18.07 -15.92 16.08
C LYS A 106 19.56 -15.55 16.09
N ASP A 107 20.45 -16.54 15.96
CA ASP A 107 21.89 -16.34 15.91
C ASP A 107 22.36 -15.50 14.70
N GLN A 108 21.60 -15.42 13.61
CA GLN A 108 21.89 -14.50 12.50
C GLN A 108 21.73 -13.04 12.93
N ILE A 109 20.65 -12.73 13.66
CA ILE A 109 20.44 -11.40 14.22
C ILE A 109 21.51 -11.08 15.26
N ASP A 110 21.83 -12.03 16.14
CA ASP A 110 22.85 -11.85 17.17
C ASP A 110 24.26 -11.71 16.55
N ARG A 111 24.55 -12.44 15.47
CA ARG A 111 25.79 -12.24 14.69
C ARG A 111 25.82 -10.88 14.02
N SER A 112 24.71 -10.43 13.42
CA SER A 112 24.62 -9.09 12.81
C SER A 112 24.82 -7.99 13.85
N ARG A 113 24.37 -8.18 15.08
CA ARG A 113 24.66 -7.26 16.20
C ARG A 113 26.14 -7.24 16.57
N SER A 114 26.76 -8.41 16.67
CA SER A 114 28.18 -8.53 17.03
C SER A 114 29.13 -8.14 15.91
N ALA A 115 28.70 -8.33 14.65
CA ALA A 115 29.46 -7.93 13.47
C ALA A 115 29.29 -6.44 13.09
N ASP A 116 28.56 -5.66 13.91
CA ASP A 116 28.36 -4.21 13.71
C ASP A 116 29.67 -3.42 13.93
N THR A 117 30.69 -3.86 13.25
CA THR A 117 31.97 -3.16 13.24
C THR A 117 31.80 -1.90 12.41
N LYS A 118 32.28 -0.78 12.94
CA LYS A 118 32.41 0.49 12.22
C LYS A 118 33.29 0.24 11.01
N ARG A 119 32.69 -0.14 9.88
CA ARG A 119 33.41 -0.22 8.60
C ARG A 119 33.53 1.18 8.03
N PRO A 120 34.72 1.81 8.08
CA PRO A 120 34.91 3.12 7.48
C PRO A 120 34.77 3.03 5.95
N GLY A 121 34.29 4.11 5.35
CA GLY A 121 34.17 4.23 3.90
C GLY A 121 32.74 4.25 3.40
N MET A 122 32.62 4.59 2.13
CA MET A 122 31.37 4.70 1.39
C MET A 122 31.43 3.75 0.18
N ASN A 123 30.28 3.30 -0.26
CA ASN A 123 30.14 2.58 -1.53
C ASN A 123 28.86 2.96 -2.22
N PHE A 124 28.85 2.92 -3.54
CA PHE A 124 27.66 3.20 -4.33
C PHE A 124 26.67 2.04 -4.18
N ALA A 125 25.46 2.36 -3.75
CA ALA A 125 24.36 1.41 -3.61
C ALA A 125 23.33 1.67 -4.71
N ASP A 126 23.03 0.64 -5.48
CA ASP A 126 22.08 0.68 -6.59
C ASP A 126 20.67 0.34 -6.09
N TYR A 127 19.68 1.25 -6.35
CA TYR A 127 18.27 1.06 -5.97
C TYR A 127 17.31 1.69 -6.99
N PRO A 128 17.42 1.32 -8.28
CA PRO A 128 16.68 1.99 -9.36
C PRO A 128 15.17 1.91 -9.22
N ASN A 129 14.61 0.79 -8.69
CA ASN A 129 13.17 0.57 -8.55
C ASN A 129 12.50 1.62 -7.65
N VAL A 130 13.26 2.26 -6.75
CA VAL A 130 12.74 3.20 -5.76
C VAL A 130 13.37 4.59 -5.87
N ALA A 131 14.28 4.76 -6.82
CA ALA A 131 15.10 5.96 -6.95
C ALA A 131 14.27 7.24 -7.18
N SER A 132 13.17 7.14 -7.94
CA SER A 132 12.27 8.27 -8.26
C SER A 132 11.30 8.63 -7.13
N TYR A 133 11.16 7.82 -6.07
CA TYR A 133 10.20 8.09 -5.01
C TYR A 133 10.58 9.33 -4.20
N ALA A 134 9.57 10.12 -3.82
CA ALA A 134 9.80 11.35 -3.09
C ALA A 134 10.31 11.09 -1.65
N PRO A 135 11.23 11.93 -1.14
CA PRO A 135 11.80 11.79 0.21
C PRO A 135 10.74 11.80 1.32
N SER A 136 9.63 12.51 1.14
CA SER A 136 8.53 12.59 2.12
C SER A 136 7.99 11.21 2.54
N LEU A 137 8.06 10.22 1.66
CA LEU A 137 7.60 8.85 1.92
C LEU A 137 8.56 8.06 2.81
N TYR A 138 9.82 8.42 2.80
CA TYR A 138 10.89 7.78 3.56
C TYR A 138 11.22 8.51 4.85
N ALA A 139 10.71 9.73 5.01
CA ALA A 139 11.00 10.57 6.18
C ALA A 139 10.74 9.87 7.53
N PRO A 140 9.62 9.12 7.73
CA PRO A 140 9.40 8.42 8.99
C PRO A 140 10.44 7.31 9.24
N GLY A 141 10.71 6.48 8.23
CA GLY A 141 11.72 5.42 8.32
C GLY A 141 13.12 5.98 8.57
N ALA A 142 13.52 7.04 7.84
CA ALA A 142 14.79 7.73 8.04
C ALA A 142 14.91 8.35 9.44
N ALA A 143 13.84 8.98 9.94
CA ALA A 143 13.80 9.50 11.30
C ALA A 143 13.99 8.38 12.35
N GLY A 144 13.37 7.22 12.14
CA GLY A 144 13.57 6.06 13.00
C GLY A 144 15.00 5.50 12.94
N LEU A 145 15.61 5.48 11.75
CA LEU A 145 17.02 5.09 11.59
C LEU A 145 17.96 6.07 12.31
N LEU A 146 17.72 7.38 12.20
CA LEU A 146 18.48 8.41 12.92
C LEU A 146 18.29 8.28 14.45
N LEU A 147 17.07 8.01 14.91
CA LEU A 147 16.78 7.77 16.32
C LEU A 147 17.57 6.57 16.83
N GLY A 148 17.57 5.45 16.09
CA GLY A 148 18.37 4.26 16.45
C GLY A 148 19.85 4.56 16.53
N GLN A 149 20.38 5.34 15.59
CA GLN A 149 21.77 5.79 15.60
C GLN A 149 22.06 6.71 16.82
N ALA A 150 21.18 7.66 17.12
CA ALA A 150 21.31 8.56 18.26
C ALA A 150 21.29 7.79 19.61
N LEU A 151 20.57 6.67 19.69
CA LEU A 151 20.53 5.78 20.84
C LEU A 151 21.71 4.81 20.86
N SER A 152 22.71 4.98 20.00
CA SER A 152 23.90 4.10 19.90
C SER A 152 23.54 2.62 19.66
N GLN A 153 22.43 2.36 18.99
CA GLN A 153 22.01 1.01 18.62
C GLN A 153 22.90 0.42 17.53
N THR A 154 22.95 -0.89 17.45
CA THR A 154 23.55 -1.57 16.29
C THR A 154 22.77 -1.26 15.02
N ARG A 155 23.37 -1.49 13.84
CA ARG A 155 22.69 -1.20 12.56
C ARG A 155 21.39 -1.98 12.39
N ILE A 156 21.38 -3.23 12.85
CA ILE A 156 20.17 -4.07 12.79
C ILE A 156 19.09 -3.56 13.76
N ASP A 157 19.45 -3.12 14.96
CA ASP A 157 18.50 -2.58 15.91
C ASP A 157 17.96 -1.21 15.43
N ALA A 158 18.82 -0.38 14.82
CA ALA A 158 18.40 0.85 14.17
C ALA A 158 17.44 0.58 12.97
N PHE A 159 17.65 -0.50 12.20
CA PHE A 159 16.73 -0.92 11.16
C PHE A 159 15.33 -1.24 11.73
N TYR A 160 15.24 -2.01 12.83
CA TYR A 160 13.97 -2.28 13.50
C TYR A 160 13.35 -1.00 14.09
N THR A 161 14.16 -0.09 14.63
CA THR A 161 13.68 1.23 15.08
C THR A 161 13.09 2.02 13.91
N GLY A 162 13.73 1.98 12.74
CA GLY A 162 13.21 2.54 11.49
C GLY A 162 11.85 1.96 11.10
N ARG A 163 11.71 0.62 11.15
CA ARG A 163 10.42 -0.07 10.91
C ARG A 163 9.34 0.36 11.89
N LEU A 164 9.66 0.43 13.19
CA LEU A 164 8.69 0.81 14.21
C LEU A 164 8.19 2.24 14.03
N VAL A 165 9.07 3.20 13.79
CA VAL A 165 8.67 4.60 13.55
C VAL A 165 7.85 4.71 12.27
N ASN A 166 8.21 3.99 11.21
CA ASN A 166 7.46 3.94 9.97
C ASN A 166 6.05 3.33 10.18
N ALA A 167 5.96 2.21 10.88
CA ALA A 167 4.71 1.54 11.22
C ALA A 167 3.80 2.43 12.08
N LEU A 168 4.35 3.07 13.12
CA LEU A 168 3.61 4.00 13.99
C LEU A 168 3.07 5.19 13.18
N THR A 169 3.83 5.69 12.20
CA THR A 169 3.36 6.76 11.31
C THR A 169 2.20 6.27 10.45
N GLY A 170 2.31 5.10 9.82
CA GLY A 170 1.21 4.51 9.03
C GLY A 170 -0.05 4.28 9.86
N LEU A 171 0.10 3.78 11.10
CA LEU A 171 -1.00 3.59 12.04
C LEU A 171 -1.63 4.93 12.50
N ALA A 172 -0.82 5.95 12.74
CA ALA A 172 -1.32 7.29 13.09
C ALA A 172 -2.16 7.89 11.95
N LEU A 173 -1.71 7.74 10.70
CA LEU A 173 -2.45 8.16 9.51
C LEU A 173 -3.77 7.37 9.35
N LEU A 174 -3.75 6.06 9.59
CA LEU A 174 -4.97 5.23 9.61
C LEU A 174 -5.96 5.70 10.68
N ILE A 175 -5.49 5.93 11.90
CA ILE A 175 -6.33 6.42 13.01
C ILE A 175 -6.95 7.77 12.64
N ALA A 176 -6.15 8.70 12.12
CA ALA A 176 -6.64 10.00 11.66
C ALA A 176 -7.69 9.84 10.55
N ALA A 177 -7.46 8.96 9.58
CA ALA A 177 -8.42 8.65 8.53
C ALA A 177 -9.74 8.13 9.11
N LEU A 178 -9.69 7.14 9.99
CA LEU A 178 -10.87 6.54 10.64
C LEU A 178 -11.66 7.56 11.48
N CYS A 179 -10.98 8.47 12.19
CA CYS A 179 -11.59 9.57 12.93
C CYS A 179 -12.27 10.60 12.02
N LEU A 180 -11.72 10.80 10.83
CA LEU A 180 -12.23 11.77 9.86
C LEU A 180 -13.27 11.17 8.90
N MET A 181 -13.40 9.84 8.81
CA MET A 181 -14.42 9.21 7.96
C MET A 181 -15.83 9.70 8.31
N PRO A 182 -16.56 10.28 7.35
CA PRO A 182 -17.93 10.72 7.58
C PRO A 182 -18.93 9.56 7.62
N PHE A 183 -18.61 8.46 6.97
CA PHE A 183 -19.39 7.22 6.87
C PHE A 183 -18.48 6.06 6.39
N GLY A 184 -18.96 4.80 6.46
CA GLY A 184 -18.23 3.64 5.90
C GLY A 184 -16.96 3.26 6.68
N ARG A 185 -16.87 3.58 8.00
CA ARG A 185 -15.71 3.25 8.84
C ARG A 185 -15.42 1.75 8.87
N ASN A 186 -16.46 0.91 8.89
CA ASN A 186 -16.30 -0.55 8.87
C ASN A 186 -15.63 -1.05 7.59
N ALA A 187 -15.89 -0.42 6.44
CA ALA A 187 -15.26 -0.74 5.17
C ALA A 187 -13.74 -0.44 5.21
N MET A 188 -13.36 0.72 5.75
CA MET A 188 -11.94 1.07 5.92
C MET A 188 -11.25 0.17 6.95
N LEU A 189 -11.91 -0.14 8.06
CA LEU A 189 -11.39 -1.10 9.05
C LEU A 189 -11.21 -2.49 8.44
N ALA A 190 -12.18 -3.00 7.67
CA ALA A 190 -12.06 -4.29 7.01
C ALA A 190 -10.86 -4.35 6.06
N THR A 191 -10.56 -3.26 5.36
CA THR A 191 -9.36 -3.16 4.53
C THR A 191 -8.07 -3.16 5.36
N ALA A 192 -8.03 -2.37 6.45
CA ALA A 192 -6.87 -2.29 7.33
C ALA A 192 -6.61 -3.59 8.12
N LEU A 193 -7.64 -4.44 8.29
CA LEU A 193 -7.55 -5.75 8.94
C LEU A 193 -7.03 -6.85 8.01
N LEU A 194 -6.86 -6.59 6.72
CA LEU A 194 -6.19 -7.53 5.83
C LEU A 194 -4.75 -7.75 6.28
N PRO A 195 -4.28 -8.99 6.40
CA PRO A 195 -2.91 -9.28 6.82
C PRO A 195 -1.85 -8.59 5.95
N THR A 196 -2.09 -8.43 4.65
CA THR A 196 -1.20 -7.69 3.75
C THR A 196 -1.04 -6.24 4.18
N PHE A 197 -2.11 -5.56 4.64
CA PHE A 197 -2.00 -4.19 5.14
C PHE A 197 -1.07 -4.12 6.36
N ALA A 198 -1.28 -4.97 7.35
CA ALA A 198 -0.46 -5.01 8.56
C ALA A 198 1.01 -5.36 8.26
N TYR A 199 1.24 -6.33 7.37
CA TYR A 199 2.58 -6.74 6.94
C TYR A 199 3.34 -5.63 6.22
N GLN A 200 2.70 -4.95 5.26
CA GLN A 200 3.32 -3.84 4.52
C GLN A 200 3.55 -2.62 5.42
N THR A 201 2.58 -2.30 6.29
CA THR A 201 2.70 -1.20 7.26
C THR A 201 3.80 -1.48 8.28
N GLY A 202 4.04 -2.76 8.65
CA GLY A 202 5.10 -3.20 9.54
C GLY A 202 6.48 -3.28 8.90
N SER A 203 6.66 -2.92 7.64
CA SER A 203 7.95 -2.93 6.94
C SER A 203 8.60 -1.53 6.87
N LEU A 204 9.88 -1.49 6.51
CA LEU A 204 10.58 -0.22 6.23
C LEU A 204 10.33 0.24 4.79
N SER A 205 9.18 -0.07 4.23
CA SER A 205 8.77 0.41 2.91
C SER A 205 7.90 1.66 3.02
N PRO A 206 7.77 2.47 1.96
CA PRO A 206 6.87 3.60 1.94
C PRO A 206 5.39 3.19 1.96
N ASP A 207 5.06 1.90 1.81
CA ASP A 207 3.68 1.40 1.78
C ASP A 207 2.89 1.75 3.06
N ALA A 208 3.57 1.87 4.21
CA ALA A 208 2.97 2.36 5.45
C ALA A 208 2.39 3.77 5.28
N VAL A 209 3.19 4.67 4.70
CA VAL A 209 2.78 6.07 4.43
C VAL A 209 1.79 6.12 3.28
N ILE A 210 2.01 5.37 2.19
CA ILE A 210 1.15 5.34 1.01
C ILE A 210 -0.29 4.92 1.38
N ASN A 211 -0.44 3.81 2.09
CA ASN A 211 -1.75 3.33 2.52
C ASN A 211 -2.41 4.33 3.50
N GLY A 212 -1.64 4.80 4.50
CA GLY A 212 -2.14 5.75 5.49
C GLY A 212 -2.60 7.07 4.89
N ILE A 213 -1.78 7.67 3.99
CA ILE A 213 -2.11 8.94 3.34
C ILE A 213 -3.23 8.77 2.29
N GLY A 214 -3.31 7.61 1.63
CA GLY A 214 -4.41 7.25 0.73
C GLY A 214 -5.75 7.20 1.48
N PHE A 215 -5.78 6.54 2.64
CA PHE A 215 -6.96 6.49 3.50
C PHE A 215 -7.32 7.86 4.06
N LEU A 216 -6.33 8.64 4.51
CA LEU A 216 -6.54 9.99 5.03
C LEU A 216 -7.05 10.94 3.94
N GLY A 217 -6.47 10.90 2.75
CA GLY A 217 -6.90 11.70 1.60
C GLY A 217 -8.34 11.38 1.19
N LEU A 218 -8.69 10.09 1.11
CA LEU A 218 -10.06 9.63 0.86
C LEU A 218 -11.02 10.13 1.94
N ALA A 219 -10.67 9.97 3.23
CA ALA A 219 -11.52 10.40 4.34
C ALA A 219 -11.77 11.91 4.32
N LEU A 220 -10.72 12.73 4.09
CA LEU A 220 -10.82 14.17 3.99
C LEU A 220 -11.65 14.61 2.78
N ALA A 221 -11.45 14.00 1.62
CA ALA A 221 -12.22 14.30 0.41
C ALA A 221 -13.70 14.01 0.61
N LEU A 222 -14.04 12.82 1.14
CA LEU A 222 -15.42 12.46 1.47
C LEU A 222 -16.00 13.42 2.53
N ARG A 223 -15.23 13.77 3.56
CA ARG A 223 -15.71 14.67 4.61
C ARG A 223 -15.97 16.08 4.09
N ILE A 224 -15.10 16.63 3.23
CA ILE A 224 -15.32 17.93 2.59
C ILE A 224 -16.55 17.88 1.69
N GLY A 225 -16.63 16.88 0.83
CA GLY A 225 -17.74 16.74 -0.12
C GLY A 225 -19.10 16.60 0.56
N PHE A 226 -19.19 15.80 1.62
CA PHE A 226 -20.47 15.42 2.23
C PHE A 226 -20.82 16.19 3.53
N MET A 227 -19.82 16.64 4.29
CA MET A 227 -20.01 17.35 5.57
C MET A 227 -19.65 18.84 5.50
N GLY A 228 -19.10 19.30 4.37
CA GLY A 228 -18.68 20.68 4.16
C GLY A 228 -17.20 20.95 4.42
N ALA A 229 -16.68 21.93 3.69
CA ALA A 229 -15.33 22.43 3.81
C ALA A 229 -15.21 23.31 5.07
N THR A 230 -14.08 23.17 5.79
CA THR A 230 -13.63 24.08 6.83
C THR A 230 -12.15 24.40 6.58
N PRO A 231 -11.61 25.53 7.06
CA PRO A 231 -10.19 25.86 6.86
C PRO A 231 -9.25 24.72 7.27
N ALA A 232 -9.51 24.08 8.42
CA ALA A 232 -8.70 22.96 8.91
C ALA A 232 -8.76 21.73 7.99
N ARG A 233 -9.96 21.35 7.50
CA ARG A 233 -10.12 20.21 6.57
C ARG A 233 -9.48 20.50 5.22
N THR A 234 -9.65 21.73 4.73
CA THR A 234 -9.06 22.18 3.47
C THR A 234 -7.54 22.19 3.56
N GLY A 235 -6.97 22.76 4.62
CA GLY A 235 -5.53 22.77 4.89
C GLY A 235 -4.96 21.36 5.01
N ALA A 236 -5.65 20.46 5.72
CA ALA A 236 -5.25 19.07 5.83
C ALA A 236 -5.25 18.35 4.47
N LEU A 237 -6.26 18.59 3.62
CA LEU A 237 -6.30 18.00 2.28
C LEU A 237 -5.24 18.61 1.34
N LEU A 238 -4.96 19.92 1.47
CA LEU A 238 -3.87 20.60 0.73
C LEU A 238 -2.48 20.04 1.07
N ILE A 239 -2.32 19.40 2.22
CA ILE A 239 -1.08 18.69 2.60
C ILE A 239 -1.15 17.22 2.16
N ALA A 240 -2.25 16.54 2.45
CA ALA A 240 -2.37 15.11 2.23
C ALA A 240 -2.40 14.74 0.74
N ALA A 241 -3.09 15.50 -0.11
CA ALA A 241 -3.24 15.17 -1.52
C ALA A 241 -1.93 15.31 -2.34
N PRO A 242 -1.09 16.35 -2.17
CA PRO A 242 0.24 16.38 -2.77
C PRO A 242 1.15 15.24 -2.29
N ILE A 243 1.14 14.89 -1.00
CA ILE A 243 1.92 13.74 -0.49
C ILE A 243 1.42 12.44 -1.13
N LEU A 244 0.10 12.26 -1.29
CA LEU A 244 -0.47 11.10 -1.99
C LEU A 244 -0.04 11.05 -3.46
N ALA A 245 -0.05 12.19 -4.15
CA ALA A 245 0.43 12.29 -5.52
C ALA A 245 1.91 11.95 -5.65
N LEU A 246 2.75 12.48 -4.75
CA LEU A 246 4.19 12.17 -4.66
C LEU A 246 4.46 10.71 -4.28
N ALA A 247 3.52 10.09 -3.58
CA ALA A 247 3.59 8.67 -3.23
C ALA A 247 3.48 7.78 -4.47
N LYS A 248 2.37 7.89 -5.15
CA LYS A 248 2.10 7.30 -6.47
C LYS A 248 0.97 8.12 -7.10
N GLY A 249 1.24 8.87 -8.14
CA GLY A 249 0.26 9.73 -8.83
C GLY A 249 -1.02 9.03 -9.24
N VAL A 250 -0.96 7.71 -9.43
CA VAL A 250 -2.12 6.86 -9.78
C VAL A 250 -3.23 6.85 -8.72
N TYR A 251 -2.94 7.21 -7.46
CA TYR A 251 -3.97 7.29 -6.40
C TYR A 251 -4.66 8.65 -6.31
N LEU A 252 -4.18 9.66 -7.02
CA LEU A 252 -4.75 11.00 -6.95
C LEU A 252 -6.26 11.06 -7.26
N PRO A 253 -6.81 10.25 -8.20
CA PRO A 253 -8.25 10.22 -8.45
C PRO A 253 -9.11 9.86 -7.22
N LEU A 254 -8.55 9.23 -6.17
CA LEU A 254 -9.29 8.96 -4.93
C LEU A 254 -9.84 10.24 -4.29
N ILE A 255 -9.19 11.39 -4.50
CA ILE A 255 -9.65 12.69 -3.99
C ILE A 255 -10.99 13.09 -4.66
N ALA A 256 -11.20 12.69 -5.91
CA ALA A 256 -12.46 12.92 -6.62
C ALA A 256 -13.65 12.14 -6.04
N ALA A 257 -13.43 11.21 -5.10
CA ALA A 257 -14.51 10.53 -4.38
C ALA A 257 -15.38 11.51 -3.57
N GLY A 258 -14.83 12.65 -3.17
CA GLY A 258 -15.56 13.74 -2.52
C GLY A 258 -16.43 14.59 -3.45
N LEU A 259 -16.31 14.44 -4.76
CA LEU A 259 -17.10 15.19 -5.71
C LEU A 259 -18.59 14.81 -5.61
N ARG A 260 -19.42 15.85 -5.52
CA ARG A 260 -20.87 15.77 -5.53
C ARG A 260 -21.43 16.81 -6.50
N TRP A 261 -22.61 16.53 -7.00
CA TRP A 261 -23.34 17.57 -7.71
C TRP A 261 -23.58 18.78 -6.80
N PRO A 262 -23.35 20.03 -7.24
CA PRO A 262 -23.54 21.22 -6.43
C PRO A 262 -24.94 21.26 -5.81
N GLN A 263 -25.02 21.51 -4.51
CA GLN A 263 -26.29 21.53 -3.79
C GLN A 263 -27.06 22.84 -3.96
N HIS A 264 -26.34 23.91 -4.31
CA HIS A 264 -26.88 25.24 -4.53
C HIS A 264 -25.93 26.07 -5.41
N ARG A 265 -26.40 27.17 -5.97
CA ARG A 265 -25.53 28.15 -6.64
C ARG A 265 -24.52 28.69 -5.63
N GLY A 266 -23.22 28.63 -5.94
CA GLY A 266 -22.15 29.04 -5.06
C GLY A 266 -21.58 27.92 -4.17
N ASP A 267 -21.95 26.66 -4.37
CA ASP A 267 -21.26 25.54 -3.74
C ASP A 267 -19.86 25.34 -4.32
N LEU A 268 -18.85 25.85 -3.62
CA LEU A 268 -17.45 25.82 -4.05
C LEU A 268 -16.72 24.51 -3.76
N ARG A 269 -17.34 23.52 -3.08
CA ARG A 269 -16.70 22.25 -2.72
C ARG A 269 -16.15 21.47 -3.91
N PRO A 270 -16.89 21.32 -5.02
CA PRO A 270 -16.35 20.65 -6.22
C PRO A 270 -15.14 21.36 -6.81
N ALA A 271 -15.20 22.71 -6.93
CA ALA A 271 -14.07 23.50 -7.42
C ALA A 271 -12.85 23.40 -6.50
N LEU A 272 -13.04 23.39 -5.18
CA LEU A 272 -12.00 23.20 -4.19
C LEU A 272 -11.31 21.83 -4.35
N ILE A 273 -12.09 20.75 -4.44
CA ILE A 273 -11.57 19.39 -4.63
C ILE A 273 -10.78 19.30 -5.95
N LEU A 274 -11.34 19.83 -7.05
CA LEU A 274 -10.65 19.83 -8.35
C LEU A 274 -9.37 20.68 -8.32
N GLY A 275 -9.40 21.85 -7.68
CA GLY A 275 -8.24 22.73 -7.55
C GLY A 275 -7.11 22.05 -6.76
N ILE A 276 -7.42 21.40 -5.61
CA ILE A 276 -6.44 20.65 -4.83
C ILE A 276 -5.89 19.47 -5.64
N THR A 277 -6.74 18.76 -6.39
CA THR A 277 -6.31 17.67 -7.29
C THR A 277 -5.35 18.18 -8.36
N ALA A 278 -5.64 19.32 -8.99
CA ALA A 278 -4.80 19.93 -10.00
C ALA A 278 -3.42 20.36 -9.43
N ILE A 279 -3.40 21.02 -8.25
CA ILE A 279 -2.17 21.38 -7.55
C ILE A 279 -1.34 20.14 -7.25
N SER A 280 -1.98 19.07 -6.77
CA SER A 280 -1.31 17.82 -6.44
C SER A 280 -0.74 17.12 -7.68
N ALA A 281 -1.46 17.15 -8.81
CA ALA A 281 -0.97 16.64 -10.09
C ALA A 281 0.25 17.46 -10.58
N ALA A 282 0.19 18.79 -10.50
CA ALA A 282 1.31 19.65 -10.84
C ALA A 282 2.54 19.37 -9.95
N THR A 283 2.34 19.16 -8.64
CA THR A 283 3.42 18.78 -7.70
C THR A 283 4.06 17.45 -8.10
N PHE A 284 3.26 16.45 -8.49
CA PHE A 284 3.77 15.15 -8.95
C PHE A 284 4.58 15.29 -10.25
N LEU A 285 4.07 16.01 -11.25
CA LEU A 285 4.75 16.23 -12.52
C LEU A 285 6.07 16.98 -12.33
N PHE A 286 6.06 18.01 -11.47
CA PHE A 286 7.25 18.76 -11.11
C PHE A 286 8.30 17.86 -10.43
N TRP A 287 7.87 17.01 -9.50
CA TRP A 287 8.77 16.04 -8.86
C TRP A 287 9.36 15.04 -9.86
N MET A 288 8.54 14.48 -10.75
CA MET A 288 8.99 13.54 -11.79
C MET A 288 10.03 14.18 -12.72
N HIS A 289 9.86 15.46 -13.03
CA HIS A 289 10.85 16.22 -13.80
C HIS A 289 12.15 16.40 -13.02
N LEU A 290 12.09 16.84 -11.76
CA LEU A 290 13.28 17.07 -10.93
C LEU A 290 14.06 15.78 -10.61
N SER A 291 13.35 14.68 -10.37
CA SER A 291 13.97 13.40 -10.00
C SER A 291 14.51 12.61 -11.17
N GLY A 292 14.29 13.06 -12.42
CA GLY A 292 14.62 12.29 -13.61
C GLY A 292 13.89 10.94 -13.72
N GLY A 293 12.75 10.78 -12.98
CA GLY A 293 12.07 9.50 -12.84
C GLY A 293 11.61 8.85 -14.13
N SER A 294 11.36 9.64 -15.19
CA SER A 294 11.01 9.14 -16.51
C SER A 294 12.18 8.51 -17.29
N GLN A 295 13.41 8.67 -16.79
CA GLN A 295 14.65 8.19 -17.45
C GLN A 295 15.30 7.04 -16.66
N ILE A 296 14.75 6.65 -15.51
CA ILE A 296 15.31 5.57 -14.70
C ILE A 296 14.92 4.23 -15.32
N LEU A 297 15.93 3.53 -15.79
CA LEU A 297 15.82 2.18 -16.34
C LEU A 297 16.48 1.19 -15.39
N TYR A 298 16.01 -0.05 -15.39
CA TYR A 298 16.58 -1.12 -14.57
C TYR A 298 16.36 -2.49 -15.20
N HIS A 299 17.20 -3.43 -14.85
CA HIS A 299 17.06 -4.82 -15.27
C HIS A 299 15.92 -5.51 -14.53
N ILE A 300 15.10 -6.22 -15.28
CA ILE A 300 13.97 -6.98 -14.76
C ILE A 300 13.95 -8.37 -15.42
N GLN A 301 13.63 -9.39 -14.64
CA GLN A 301 13.45 -10.72 -15.20
C GLN A 301 12.09 -10.79 -15.91
N SER A 302 12.11 -11.10 -17.21
CA SER A 302 10.88 -11.31 -17.97
C SER A 302 10.05 -12.44 -17.39
N ARG A 303 8.78 -12.15 -17.14
CA ARG A 303 7.83 -13.13 -16.61
C ARG A 303 7.62 -14.31 -17.57
N LYS A 304 7.64 -14.07 -18.87
CA LYS A 304 7.37 -15.08 -19.88
C LYS A 304 8.59 -15.94 -20.24
N THR A 305 9.74 -15.30 -20.43
CA THR A 305 10.95 -15.99 -20.91
C THR A 305 11.92 -16.34 -19.78
N GLY A 306 11.81 -15.68 -18.64
CA GLY A 306 12.78 -15.82 -17.55
C GLY A 306 14.11 -15.10 -17.82
N GLU A 307 14.27 -14.45 -18.97
CA GLU A 307 15.45 -13.70 -19.32
C GLU A 307 15.52 -12.37 -18.60
N THR A 308 16.72 -11.89 -18.33
CA THR A 308 16.92 -10.54 -17.80
C THR A 308 16.84 -9.53 -18.94
N MET A 309 15.92 -8.60 -18.84
CA MET A 309 15.66 -7.56 -19.82
C MET A 309 15.72 -6.18 -19.15
N MET A 310 16.02 -5.15 -19.93
CA MET A 310 15.93 -3.76 -19.47
C MET A 310 14.46 -3.28 -19.55
N THR A 311 14.02 -2.49 -18.55
CA THR A 311 12.76 -1.75 -18.67
C THR A 311 12.88 -0.69 -19.77
N ALA A 312 11.73 -0.25 -20.30
CA ALA A 312 11.71 0.69 -21.41
C ALA A 312 11.73 2.16 -20.94
N PRO A 313 12.32 3.07 -21.73
CA PRO A 313 12.10 4.50 -21.55
C PRO A 313 10.60 4.81 -21.63
N LEU A 314 10.11 5.64 -20.68
CA LEU A 314 8.70 6.04 -20.61
C LEU A 314 8.17 6.56 -21.93
N ARG A 315 8.99 7.37 -22.65
CA ARG A 315 8.64 7.96 -23.95
C ARG A 315 8.36 6.89 -25.01
N ASP A 316 9.22 5.88 -25.08
CA ASP A 316 9.13 4.86 -26.12
C ASP A 316 7.93 3.94 -25.89
N GLN A 317 7.71 3.55 -24.63
CA GLN A 317 6.53 2.75 -24.25
C GLN A 317 5.22 3.53 -24.50
N LEU A 318 5.20 4.83 -24.18
CA LEU A 318 4.04 5.70 -24.47
C LEU A 318 3.80 5.83 -25.97
N ALA A 319 4.87 5.94 -26.78
CA ALA A 319 4.75 6.00 -28.23
C ALA A 319 4.08 4.75 -28.80
N LEU A 320 4.36 3.56 -28.26
CA LEU A 320 3.70 2.30 -28.66
C LEU A 320 2.20 2.33 -28.32
N ILE A 321 1.84 2.81 -27.13
CA ILE A 321 0.43 2.95 -26.72
C ILE A 321 -0.33 3.89 -27.68
N LEU A 322 0.30 5.02 -28.02
CA LEU A 322 -0.31 6.03 -28.92
C LEU A 322 -0.38 5.57 -30.37
N ALA A 323 0.56 4.72 -30.82
CA ALA A 323 0.58 4.16 -32.16
C ALA A 323 -0.54 3.12 -32.36
N ASP A 324 -0.82 2.30 -31.35
CA ASP A 324 -1.94 1.33 -31.37
C ASP A 324 -2.61 1.22 -29.99
N PRO A 325 -3.57 2.12 -29.69
CA PRO A 325 -4.35 2.07 -28.45
C PRO A 325 -5.18 0.79 -28.30
N SER A 326 -5.57 0.16 -29.41
CA SER A 326 -6.38 -1.06 -29.36
C SER A 326 -5.56 -2.27 -28.94
N ALA A 327 -4.33 -2.40 -29.43
CA ALA A 327 -3.38 -3.40 -28.97
C ALA A 327 -3.08 -3.23 -27.50
N PHE A 328 -2.84 -1.99 -27.02
CA PHE A 328 -2.65 -1.74 -25.59
C PHE A 328 -3.87 -2.11 -24.75
N ALA A 329 -5.10 -1.77 -25.21
CA ALA A 329 -6.32 -2.19 -24.51
C ALA A 329 -6.41 -3.73 -24.38
N HIS A 330 -6.05 -4.47 -25.41
CA HIS A 330 -5.99 -5.94 -25.37
C HIS A 330 -4.94 -6.42 -24.34
N ILE A 331 -3.73 -5.86 -24.35
CA ILE A 331 -2.67 -6.18 -23.37
C ILE A 331 -3.17 -5.92 -21.94
N LEU A 332 -3.84 -4.78 -21.72
CA LEU A 332 -4.37 -4.39 -20.40
C LEU A 332 -5.42 -5.38 -19.91
N ILE A 333 -6.41 -5.71 -20.74
CA ILE A 333 -7.49 -6.63 -20.39
C ILE A 333 -6.94 -8.04 -20.15
N SER A 334 -6.10 -8.57 -21.04
CA SER A 334 -5.52 -9.89 -20.90
C SER A 334 -4.66 -10.02 -19.64
N SER A 335 -3.79 -9.02 -19.39
CA SER A 335 -2.93 -9.01 -18.20
C SER A 335 -3.72 -8.96 -16.90
N ILE A 336 -4.79 -8.15 -16.82
CA ILE A 336 -5.65 -8.08 -15.65
C ILE A 336 -6.36 -9.42 -15.44
N THR A 337 -7.01 -9.96 -16.48
CA THR A 337 -7.81 -11.19 -16.37
C THR A 337 -6.96 -12.39 -15.95
N GLU A 338 -5.74 -12.52 -16.48
CA GLU A 338 -4.80 -13.56 -16.08
C GLU A 338 -4.35 -13.43 -14.62
N ARG A 339 -4.26 -12.21 -14.09
CA ARG A 339 -3.65 -11.93 -12.78
C ARG A 339 -4.64 -11.72 -11.64
N VAL A 340 -5.93 -11.58 -11.92
CA VAL A 340 -6.97 -11.43 -10.88
C VAL A 340 -6.83 -12.44 -9.73
N PRO A 341 -6.63 -13.75 -9.98
CA PRO A 341 -6.46 -14.72 -8.89
C PRO A 341 -5.23 -14.42 -8.01
N VAL A 342 -4.11 -14.03 -8.64
CA VAL A 342 -2.87 -13.68 -7.92
C VAL A 342 -3.05 -12.42 -7.11
N TYR A 343 -3.70 -11.39 -7.67
CA TYR A 343 -4.00 -10.16 -6.94
C TYR A 343 -4.88 -10.42 -5.73
N ALA A 344 -5.92 -11.27 -5.88
CA ALA A 344 -6.78 -11.65 -4.76
C ALA A 344 -5.98 -12.29 -3.61
N LEU A 345 -5.09 -13.25 -3.93
CA LEU A 345 -4.22 -13.88 -2.93
C LEU A 345 -3.29 -12.86 -2.26
N GLN A 346 -2.71 -11.95 -3.04
CA GLN A 346 -1.80 -10.92 -2.53
C GLN A 346 -2.52 -9.85 -1.69
N ILE A 347 -3.76 -9.51 -2.01
CA ILE A 347 -4.59 -8.60 -1.22
C ILE A 347 -4.87 -9.19 0.16
N VAL A 348 -5.17 -10.49 0.24
CA VAL A 348 -5.46 -11.17 1.50
C VAL A 348 -4.20 -11.30 2.36
N GLY A 349 -3.15 -11.92 1.80
CA GLY A 349 -1.90 -12.15 2.51
C GLY A 349 -0.95 -13.04 1.73
N ARG A 350 0.15 -12.45 1.30
CA ARG A 350 1.25 -13.17 0.67
C ARG A 350 2.56 -12.51 1.14
N PHE A 351 3.37 -13.24 1.89
CA PHE A 351 4.53 -12.70 2.60
C PHE A 351 5.84 -13.18 1.98
N GLY A 352 6.97 -12.74 2.53
CA GLY A 352 8.31 -13.21 2.16
C GLY A 352 8.57 -13.12 0.65
N TRP A 353 8.63 -11.90 0.08
CA TRP A 353 8.76 -11.70 -1.37
C TRP A 353 7.66 -12.39 -2.18
N ASN A 354 6.44 -12.44 -1.65
CA ASN A 354 5.29 -13.12 -2.22
C ASN A 354 5.43 -14.66 -2.30
N ALA A 355 6.32 -15.27 -1.56
CA ALA A 355 6.54 -16.71 -1.58
C ALA A 355 5.71 -17.47 -0.56
N ILE A 356 5.40 -16.86 0.60
CA ILE A 356 4.59 -17.48 1.66
C ILE A 356 3.11 -17.27 1.35
N LEU A 357 2.41 -18.36 1.08
CA LEU A 357 0.95 -18.41 0.93
C LEU A 357 0.31 -18.71 2.29
N LEU A 358 -0.84 -18.12 2.54
CA LEU A 358 -1.65 -18.48 3.71
C LEU A 358 -2.35 -19.82 3.52
N PRO A 359 -2.70 -20.52 4.63
CA PRO A 359 -3.55 -21.70 4.56
C PRO A 359 -4.90 -21.42 3.86
N LEU A 360 -5.45 -22.40 3.18
CA LEU A 360 -6.66 -22.26 2.35
C LEU A 360 -7.83 -21.58 3.10
N LEU A 361 -7.99 -21.86 4.40
CA LEU A 361 -9.03 -21.25 5.25
C LEU A 361 -8.93 -19.72 5.34
N ALA A 362 -7.76 -19.12 5.16
CA ALA A 362 -7.59 -17.68 5.25
C ALA A 362 -8.39 -16.91 4.18
N TYR A 363 -8.55 -17.48 3.00
CA TYR A 363 -9.21 -16.80 1.89
C TYR A 363 -10.73 -16.65 2.08
N PRO A 364 -11.50 -17.71 2.42
CA PRO A 364 -12.91 -17.52 2.76
C PRO A 364 -13.12 -16.65 4.00
N LEU A 365 -12.24 -16.69 4.99
CA LEU A 365 -12.29 -15.75 6.12
C LEU A 365 -12.10 -14.31 5.68
N ALA A 366 -11.21 -14.02 4.74
CA ALA A 366 -11.03 -12.68 4.18
C ALA A 366 -12.29 -12.22 3.42
N VAL A 367 -12.92 -13.09 2.63
CA VAL A 367 -14.20 -12.78 1.95
C VAL A 367 -15.29 -12.48 2.97
N LEU A 368 -15.43 -13.28 4.03
CA LEU A 368 -16.37 -13.04 5.11
C LEU A 368 -16.10 -11.72 5.82
N MET A 369 -14.83 -11.41 6.09
CA MET A 369 -14.40 -10.15 6.72
C MET A 369 -14.73 -8.92 5.87
N LEU A 370 -14.42 -8.95 4.58
CA LEU A 370 -14.74 -7.86 3.66
C LEU A 370 -16.25 -7.72 3.47
N GLY A 371 -16.98 -8.84 3.33
CA GLY A 371 -18.44 -8.87 3.29
C GLY A 371 -19.09 -8.30 4.57
N ALA A 372 -18.53 -8.61 5.73
CA ALA A 372 -18.96 -8.03 6.99
C ALA A 372 -18.67 -6.53 7.09
N GLY A 373 -17.53 -6.08 6.53
CA GLY A 373 -17.21 -4.66 6.38
C GLY A 373 -18.24 -3.91 5.54
N ILE A 374 -18.66 -4.49 4.40
CA ILE A 374 -19.76 -3.99 3.57
C ILE A 374 -21.07 -3.97 4.37
N ALA A 375 -21.43 -5.10 4.98
CA ALA A 375 -22.65 -5.27 5.76
C ALA A 375 -22.73 -4.35 7.00
N GLY A 376 -21.60 -3.80 7.45
CA GLY A 376 -21.52 -2.80 8.51
C GLY A 376 -22.21 -1.47 8.16
N GLY A 377 -22.54 -1.28 6.88
CA GLY A 377 -23.32 -0.14 6.39
C GLY A 377 -22.59 1.19 6.40
N ASN A 378 -23.16 2.16 5.72
CA ASN A 378 -22.59 3.51 5.59
C ASN A 378 -23.16 4.51 6.62
N GLY A 379 -24.29 4.19 7.26
CA GLY A 379 -25.04 5.16 8.09
C GLY A 379 -25.68 6.30 7.27
N ALA A 380 -25.66 6.21 5.94
CA ALA A 380 -26.23 7.20 5.01
C ALA A 380 -26.72 6.53 3.73
N HIS A 381 -27.76 7.11 3.14
CA HIS A 381 -28.30 6.67 1.84
C HIS A 381 -27.56 7.35 0.70
N PHE A 382 -27.01 6.54 -0.22
CA PHE A 382 -26.39 7.02 -1.46
C PHE A 382 -27.15 6.48 -2.67
N GLY A 383 -27.49 7.38 -3.59
CA GLY A 383 -28.11 7.02 -4.88
C GLY A 383 -27.15 6.21 -5.75
N ILE A 384 -27.71 5.51 -6.74
CA ILE A 384 -26.90 4.65 -7.65
C ILE A 384 -25.82 5.45 -8.39
N VAL A 385 -26.09 6.69 -8.78
CA VAL A 385 -25.13 7.55 -9.49
C VAL A 385 -23.87 7.80 -8.65
N GLN A 386 -24.03 8.08 -7.34
CA GLN A 386 -22.89 8.29 -6.45
C GLN A 386 -22.08 7.00 -6.25
N ARG A 387 -22.74 5.85 -6.15
CA ARG A 387 -22.09 4.53 -6.01
C ARG A 387 -21.32 4.16 -7.28
N LEU A 388 -21.92 4.37 -8.45
CA LEU A 388 -21.27 4.16 -9.75
C LEU A 388 -20.07 5.09 -9.94
N TRP A 389 -20.18 6.35 -9.49
CA TRP A 389 -19.06 7.29 -9.50
C TRP A 389 -17.87 6.78 -8.68
N TRP A 390 -18.10 6.27 -7.48
CA TRP A 390 -17.04 5.69 -6.65
C TRP A 390 -16.43 4.44 -7.27
N LEU A 391 -17.23 3.56 -7.86
CA LEU A 391 -16.73 2.38 -8.57
C LEU A 391 -15.95 2.78 -9.83
N LEU A 392 -16.37 3.81 -10.54
CA LEU A 392 -15.64 4.33 -11.70
C LEU A 392 -14.27 4.90 -11.30
N ILE A 393 -14.20 5.63 -10.18
CA ILE A 393 -12.93 6.09 -9.64
C ILE A 393 -12.04 4.89 -9.29
N ALA A 394 -12.58 3.89 -8.61
CA ALA A 394 -11.82 2.70 -8.21
C ALA A 394 -11.30 1.93 -9.42
N LEU A 395 -12.11 1.75 -10.43
CA LEU A 395 -11.72 1.14 -11.71
C LEU A 395 -10.64 1.99 -12.41
N GLY A 396 -10.84 3.31 -12.48
CA GLY A 396 -9.85 4.21 -13.07
C GLY A 396 -8.49 4.14 -12.39
N VAL A 397 -8.46 4.09 -11.05
CA VAL A 397 -7.19 3.91 -10.31
C VAL A 397 -6.58 2.54 -10.60
N ALA A 398 -7.37 1.47 -10.67
CA ALA A 398 -6.85 0.14 -11.02
C ALA A 398 -6.23 0.12 -12.42
N LEU A 399 -6.89 0.72 -13.41
CA LEU A 399 -6.36 0.84 -14.77
C LEU A 399 -5.11 1.71 -14.82
N LEU A 400 -5.05 2.80 -14.04
CA LEU A 400 -3.86 3.65 -13.93
C LEU A 400 -2.67 2.90 -13.29
N ILE A 401 -2.90 2.03 -12.29
CA ILE A 401 -1.86 1.19 -11.70
C ILE A 401 -1.26 0.27 -12.77
N GLU A 402 -2.09 -0.43 -13.54
CA GLU A 402 -1.62 -1.33 -14.59
C GLU A 402 -0.89 -0.54 -15.70
N THR A 403 -1.46 0.58 -16.14
CA THR A 403 -0.82 1.44 -17.15
C THR A 403 0.53 1.96 -16.68
N ALA A 404 0.63 2.42 -15.42
CA ALA A 404 1.89 2.87 -14.86
C ALA A 404 2.94 1.74 -14.83
N MET A 405 2.53 0.52 -14.48
CA MET A 405 3.43 -0.64 -14.49
C MET A 405 3.84 -1.06 -15.90
N TYR A 406 2.96 -0.92 -16.89
CA TYR A 406 3.33 -1.10 -18.29
C TYR A 406 4.38 -0.08 -18.72
N LEU A 407 4.19 1.19 -18.36
CA LEU A 407 5.08 2.28 -18.73
C LEU A 407 6.44 2.25 -18.05
N THR A 408 6.55 1.71 -16.81
CA THR A 408 7.78 1.87 -16.00
C THR A 408 8.40 0.56 -15.54
N GLY A 409 7.66 -0.54 -15.52
CA GLY A 409 8.09 -1.82 -14.95
C GLY A 409 8.00 -2.99 -15.93
N THR A 410 7.82 -2.73 -17.22
CA THR A 410 7.65 -3.76 -18.25
C THR A 410 8.67 -3.55 -19.37
N PRO A 411 9.25 -4.60 -19.97
CA PRO A 411 10.13 -4.49 -21.14
C PRO A 411 9.44 -3.82 -22.33
N LEU A 412 10.21 -3.17 -23.20
CA LEU A 412 9.68 -2.48 -24.38
C LEU A 412 8.85 -3.40 -25.26
N GLY A 413 7.63 -2.99 -25.58
CA GLY A 413 6.77 -3.70 -26.53
C GLY A 413 6.29 -5.07 -26.05
N ALA A 414 6.41 -5.38 -24.75
CA ALA A 414 5.90 -6.64 -24.22
C ALA A 414 4.38 -6.74 -24.37
N ASP A 415 3.89 -7.93 -24.68
CA ASP A 415 2.47 -8.25 -24.84
C ASP A 415 1.76 -8.58 -23.50
N TYR A 416 2.35 -8.17 -22.38
CA TYR A 416 1.84 -8.37 -21.02
C TYR A 416 2.32 -7.26 -20.09
N ILE A 417 1.63 -7.05 -18.99
CA ILE A 417 2.05 -6.11 -17.92
C ILE A 417 2.77 -6.88 -16.82
N GLN A 418 3.89 -6.35 -16.36
CA GLN A 418 4.71 -6.96 -15.32
C GLN A 418 4.81 -6.06 -14.09
N GLY A 419 5.09 -6.66 -12.92
CA GLY A 419 5.41 -5.92 -11.70
C GLY A 419 4.20 -5.50 -10.85
N THR A 420 2.97 -5.50 -11.37
CA THR A 420 1.78 -5.18 -10.57
C THR A 420 1.57 -6.21 -9.46
N GLN A 421 1.31 -5.71 -8.25
CA GLN A 421 1.07 -6.52 -7.06
C GLN A 421 -0.26 -6.17 -6.40
N GLY A 422 -0.93 -7.15 -5.79
CA GLY A 422 -2.23 -6.96 -5.12
C GLY A 422 -2.21 -5.89 -4.03
N ARG A 423 -1.07 -5.67 -3.35
CA ARG A 423 -0.91 -4.61 -2.34
C ARG A 423 -1.18 -3.20 -2.88
N TYR A 424 -1.00 -2.97 -4.19
CA TYR A 424 -1.25 -1.66 -4.80
C TYR A 424 -2.74 -1.30 -4.84
N PHE A 425 -3.65 -2.26 -4.67
CA PHE A 425 -5.09 -2.00 -4.63
C PHE A 425 -5.62 -1.67 -3.23
N LEU A 426 -4.79 -1.79 -2.17
CA LEU A 426 -5.22 -1.50 -0.79
C LEU A 426 -5.75 -0.08 -0.58
N PRO A 427 -5.13 1.01 -1.11
CA PRO A 427 -5.65 2.36 -0.94
C PRO A 427 -7.04 2.57 -1.56
N VAL A 428 -7.38 1.77 -2.58
CA VAL A 428 -8.64 1.87 -3.34
C VAL A 428 -9.76 1.05 -2.72
N LEU A 429 -9.42 -0.06 -2.06
CA LEU A 429 -10.38 -1.04 -1.58
C LEU A 429 -11.44 -0.45 -0.64
N PRO A 430 -11.15 0.49 0.31
CA PRO A 430 -12.20 1.11 1.12
C PRO A 430 -13.28 1.77 0.29
N LEU A 431 -12.93 2.43 -0.82
CA LEU A 431 -13.91 3.11 -1.69
C LEU A 431 -14.85 2.11 -2.37
N VAL A 432 -14.33 0.97 -2.83
CA VAL A 432 -15.14 -0.13 -3.38
C VAL A 432 -16.12 -0.67 -2.34
N LEU A 433 -15.63 -0.97 -1.14
CA LEU A 433 -16.48 -1.51 -0.06
C LEU A 433 -17.55 -0.50 0.35
N ILE A 434 -17.23 0.80 0.42
CA ILE A 434 -18.19 1.88 0.71
C ILE A 434 -19.25 1.95 -0.39
N ALA A 435 -18.87 1.87 -1.66
CA ALA A 435 -19.80 1.91 -2.78
C ALA A 435 -20.82 0.76 -2.73
N LEU A 436 -20.40 -0.41 -2.25
CA LEU A 436 -21.23 -1.61 -2.12
C LEU A 436 -22.04 -1.66 -0.81
N SER A 437 -21.70 -0.85 0.19
CA SER A 437 -22.30 -0.90 1.51
C SER A 437 -23.77 -0.43 1.51
N PRO A 438 -24.68 -1.11 2.25
CA PRO A 438 -26.04 -0.63 2.45
C PRO A 438 -26.06 0.64 3.33
N ALA A 439 -27.18 1.34 3.35
CA ALA A 439 -27.36 2.50 4.20
C ALA A 439 -27.39 2.10 5.70
N GLN A 440 -28.14 1.07 6.02
CA GLN A 440 -28.27 0.56 7.37
C GLN A 440 -27.37 -0.65 7.60
N PRO A 441 -26.75 -0.79 8.78
CA PRO A 441 -25.97 -1.95 9.10
C PRO A 441 -26.86 -3.21 9.20
N ILE A 442 -26.36 -4.31 8.65
CA ILE A 442 -26.98 -5.62 8.79
C ILE A 442 -26.70 -6.16 10.20
N ARG A 443 -27.73 -6.70 10.84
CA ARG A 443 -27.60 -7.24 12.21
C ARG A 443 -26.51 -8.32 12.28
N GLY A 444 -25.62 -8.20 13.23
CA GLY A 444 -24.51 -9.15 13.41
C GLY A 444 -23.25 -8.85 12.60
N ALA A 445 -23.29 -7.92 11.63
CA ALA A 445 -22.13 -7.62 10.76
C ALA A 445 -20.87 -7.28 11.55
N GLN A 446 -20.93 -6.45 12.58
CA GLN A 446 -19.76 -6.10 13.39
C GLN A 446 -19.18 -7.30 14.17
N ARG A 447 -20.03 -8.22 14.64
CA ARG A 447 -19.53 -9.45 15.31
C ARG A 447 -18.83 -10.37 14.31
N LEU A 448 -19.41 -10.52 13.11
CA LEU A 448 -18.82 -11.31 12.04
C LEU A 448 -17.47 -10.68 11.59
N LEU A 449 -17.42 -9.34 11.44
CA LEU A 449 -16.18 -8.63 11.13
C LEU A 449 -15.11 -8.91 12.19
N MET A 450 -15.46 -8.82 13.47
CA MET A 450 -14.53 -9.07 14.57
C MET A 450 -14.02 -10.52 14.57
N PHE A 451 -14.92 -11.49 14.46
CA PHE A 451 -14.55 -12.91 14.46
C PHE A 451 -13.63 -13.24 13.29
N SER A 452 -14.04 -12.88 12.07
CA SER A 452 -13.28 -13.18 10.85
C SER A 452 -11.93 -12.45 10.81
N ALA A 453 -11.86 -11.23 11.31
CA ALA A 453 -10.62 -10.46 11.39
C ALA A 453 -9.62 -11.08 12.37
N ILE A 454 -10.07 -11.44 13.59
CA ILE A 454 -9.19 -12.08 14.59
C ILE A 454 -8.72 -13.43 14.07
N ALA A 455 -9.63 -14.26 13.54
CA ALA A 455 -9.25 -15.56 12.99
C ALA A 455 -8.25 -15.45 11.84
N LEU A 456 -8.52 -14.57 10.86
CA LEU A 456 -7.64 -14.35 9.72
C LEU A 456 -6.27 -13.80 10.15
N GLY A 457 -6.24 -12.78 11.00
CA GLY A 457 -5.01 -12.18 11.49
C GLY A 457 -4.16 -13.15 12.31
N SER A 458 -4.79 -13.99 13.16
CA SER A 458 -4.11 -15.03 13.93
C SER A 458 -3.51 -16.12 13.02
N ILE A 459 -4.24 -16.57 12.00
CA ILE A 459 -3.73 -17.51 11.00
C ILE A 459 -2.54 -16.90 10.25
N ALA A 460 -2.64 -15.63 9.86
CA ALA A 460 -1.57 -14.95 9.14
C ALA A 460 -0.30 -14.78 10.01
N ALA A 461 -0.47 -14.38 11.27
CA ALA A 461 0.62 -14.24 12.22
C ALA A 461 1.31 -15.58 12.49
N ALA A 462 0.53 -16.65 12.74
CA ALA A 462 1.05 -18.00 12.96
C ALA A 462 1.79 -18.52 11.71
N SER A 463 1.22 -18.34 10.51
CA SER A 463 1.84 -18.78 9.25
C SER A 463 3.15 -18.04 8.96
N ALA A 464 3.20 -16.74 9.23
CA ALA A 464 4.42 -15.95 9.06
C ALA A 464 5.50 -16.38 10.06
N TYR A 465 5.12 -16.55 11.33
CA TYR A 465 6.06 -17.02 12.36
C TYR A 465 6.60 -18.40 12.03
N ASP A 466 5.73 -19.34 11.69
CA ASP A 466 6.11 -20.70 11.31
C ASP A 466 7.08 -20.70 10.12
N SER A 467 6.73 -19.97 9.06
CA SER A 467 7.52 -19.92 7.83
C SER A 467 8.86 -19.22 8.01
N PHE A 468 8.95 -18.18 8.84
CA PHE A 468 10.21 -17.47 9.03
C PHE A 468 11.12 -18.11 10.10
N TRP A 469 10.55 -18.69 11.18
CA TRP A 469 11.31 -19.00 12.37
C TRP A 469 11.31 -20.48 12.79
N VAL A 470 10.34 -21.28 12.31
CA VAL A 470 10.20 -22.68 12.75
C VAL A 470 10.60 -23.65 11.65
N HIS A 471 9.84 -23.70 10.54
CA HIS A 471 10.06 -24.68 9.48
C HIS A 471 10.82 -24.13 8.29
N GLY A 472 10.89 -22.81 8.14
CA GLY A 472 11.32 -22.19 6.90
C GLY A 472 10.32 -22.45 5.78
N PHE A 473 10.66 -22.03 4.58
CA PHE A 473 9.93 -22.42 3.38
C PHE A 473 10.95 -22.72 2.29
N ILE A 474 10.78 -23.87 1.70
CA ILE A 474 11.70 -24.46 0.72
C ILE A 474 11.05 -24.37 -0.64
N THR A 475 11.83 -24.02 -1.65
CA THR A 475 11.33 -23.64 -2.95
C THR A 475 11.24 -24.75 -3.96
N SER A 476 11.92 -25.90 -3.82
CA SER A 476 11.88 -26.94 -4.85
C SER A 476 11.29 -28.24 -4.39
N ASP A 477 11.64 -28.76 -3.21
CA ASP A 477 11.34 -30.15 -2.87
C ASP A 477 10.67 -30.37 -1.51
N GLY A 478 10.22 -29.29 -0.84
CA GLY A 478 9.71 -29.42 0.53
C GLY A 478 8.81 -28.25 0.96
N MET A 479 7.92 -27.76 0.10
CA MET A 479 6.90 -26.80 0.55
C MET A 479 6.06 -27.41 1.67
N PRO A 480 5.75 -26.64 2.74
CA PRO A 480 4.77 -27.08 3.71
C PRO A 480 3.47 -27.54 3.03
N PRO A 481 2.84 -28.63 3.46
CA PRO A 481 1.69 -29.23 2.76
C PRO A 481 0.55 -28.24 2.48
N HIS A 482 0.29 -27.31 3.40
CA HIS A 482 -0.73 -26.28 3.23
C HIS A 482 -0.41 -25.30 2.07
N GLN A 483 0.85 -25.00 1.84
CA GLN A 483 1.27 -24.12 0.73
C GLN A 483 1.18 -24.83 -0.62
N SER A 484 1.54 -26.12 -0.66
CA SER A 484 1.43 -26.95 -1.85
C SER A 484 -0.02 -27.09 -2.32
N ILE A 485 -0.94 -27.31 -1.38
CA ILE A 485 -2.39 -27.40 -1.67
C ILE A 485 -2.93 -26.07 -2.21
N VAL A 486 -2.61 -24.96 -1.55
CA VAL A 486 -3.06 -23.62 -1.98
C VAL A 486 -2.52 -23.31 -3.38
N ARG A 487 -1.25 -23.63 -3.62
CA ARG A 487 -0.63 -23.44 -4.93
C ARG A 487 -1.30 -24.27 -6.02
N ALA A 488 -1.56 -25.54 -5.75
CA ALA A 488 -2.21 -26.45 -6.72
C ALA A 488 -3.64 -26.02 -7.06
N LEU A 489 -4.39 -25.51 -6.07
CA LEU A 489 -5.79 -25.16 -6.26
C LEU A 489 -6.01 -23.74 -6.82
N LEU A 490 -5.15 -22.78 -6.47
CA LEU A 490 -5.39 -21.36 -6.75
C LEU A 490 -4.41 -20.75 -7.76
N LEU A 491 -3.33 -21.43 -8.10
CA LEU A 491 -2.34 -20.98 -9.07
C LEU A 491 -2.19 -22.05 -10.16
N PRO A 492 -3.01 -22.01 -11.22
CA PRO A 492 -2.87 -22.94 -12.32
C PRO A 492 -1.53 -22.76 -13.02
N SER A 493 -0.72 -23.82 -13.01
CA SER A 493 0.60 -24.01 -13.65
C SER A 493 1.75 -23.05 -13.28
N PRO A 494 3.01 -23.49 -13.32
CA PRO A 494 4.18 -22.75 -12.83
C PRO A 494 4.72 -21.74 -13.87
N ARG A 495 3.89 -20.82 -14.32
CA ARG A 495 4.32 -19.68 -15.16
C ARG A 495 4.52 -18.41 -14.35
N TRP A 496 4.97 -18.56 -13.09
CA TRP A 496 5.12 -17.42 -12.15
C TRP A 496 6.52 -17.37 -11.57
#